data_77f9fdf7a4a045895341e531f9182d8b
#
_entry.id   77f9fdf7a4a045895341e531f9182d8b
#
_cell.length_a   1.000
_cell.length_b   1.000
_cell.length_c   1.000
_cell.angle_alpha   90.00
_cell.angle_beta   90.00
_cell.angle_gamma   90.00
#
_symmetry.space_group_name_H-M   'P 1'
#
loop_
_entity.id
_entity.type
_entity.pdbx_description
1 polymer ?
#
loop_
_entity_poly.entity_id
_entity_poly.type
_entity_poly.pdbx_seq_one_letter_code
_entity_poly.pdbx_strand_id
1 'polypeptide(L)'
;MPQLLAISPLLDYLDRPDNGSITPKENTMRLSIILFDGFTALDVVGGYEVLANLPGMEVEFVGASCGPVAADTGRLGLMAYRTYDQLGASDILYVPGGPGVEAALRDHALLDCVRRVAAASAWTVSICNGAEILGAAGLLQGKQVCTNWFARDRVAAYGALVSRERYVRDGQLITGAGVSSSIDTGLFLAGLLAGDNMARTIQLGIEYYPAPPFGNGTPDDQPTAMQDLVAAFERGAPQRLSARRIPF
;
A
#
# COMPACT_ATOMS: atom_id res chain seq x y z
N MET A 1 -22.02 -11.61 -27.65
CA MET A 1 -20.63 -11.80 -27.12
C MET A 1 -19.82 -10.61 -27.60
N PRO A 2 -19.45 -9.63 -26.73
CA PRO A 2 -18.50 -8.60 -27.12
C PRO A 2 -17.08 -9.16 -26.92
N GLN A 3 -16.31 -9.05 -27.98
CA GLN A 3 -14.89 -9.38 -28.04
C GLN A 3 -14.13 -8.53 -27.00
N LEU A 4 -13.38 -9.19 -26.10
CA LEU A 4 -12.31 -8.60 -25.33
C LEU A 4 -11.28 -8.03 -26.33
N LEU A 5 -11.28 -6.73 -26.52
CA LEU A 5 -10.27 -6.01 -27.28
C LEU A 5 -8.99 -5.93 -26.42
N ALA A 6 -8.14 -6.83 -26.70
CA ALA A 6 -6.70 -6.82 -26.85
C ALA A 6 -5.88 -5.80 -26.01
N ILE A 7 -5.30 -6.31 -24.96
CA ILE A 7 -4.01 -5.87 -24.35
C ILE A 7 -2.81 -6.21 -25.30
N SER A 8 -3.09 -6.56 -26.54
CA SER A 8 -2.17 -7.04 -27.57
C SER A 8 -1.02 -6.08 -27.94
N PRO A 9 -1.17 -4.76 -28.05
CA PRO A 9 -0.07 -3.92 -28.55
C PRO A 9 1.10 -3.77 -27.59
N LEU A 10 0.87 -3.87 -26.27
CA LEU A 10 1.93 -3.76 -25.27
C LEU A 10 2.73 -5.06 -25.18
N LEU A 11 2.07 -6.20 -25.29
CA LEU A 11 2.72 -7.51 -25.34
C LEU A 11 3.55 -7.67 -26.62
N ASP A 12 3.03 -7.22 -27.77
CA ASP A 12 3.75 -7.24 -29.05
C ASP A 12 4.97 -6.30 -29.07
N TYR A 13 4.95 -5.22 -28.28
CA TYR A 13 6.11 -4.32 -28.11
C TYR A 13 7.18 -4.95 -27.23
N LEU A 14 6.79 -5.70 -26.20
CA LEU A 14 7.70 -6.35 -25.26
C LEU A 14 8.43 -7.56 -25.84
N ASP A 15 7.85 -8.20 -26.88
CA ASP A 15 8.43 -9.35 -27.60
C ASP A 15 9.45 -8.97 -28.69
N ARG A 16 9.82 -7.71 -28.84
CA ARG A 16 10.81 -7.30 -29.83
C ARG A 16 12.23 -7.68 -29.37
N PRO A 17 13.04 -8.32 -30.24
CA PRO A 17 14.37 -8.85 -29.90
C PRO A 17 15.43 -7.81 -29.53
N ASP A 18 15.16 -6.53 -29.78
CA ASP A 18 16.02 -5.39 -29.42
C ASP A 18 15.76 -4.83 -28.01
N ASN A 19 14.71 -5.28 -27.31
CA ASN A 19 14.37 -4.85 -25.95
C ASN A 19 14.88 -5.79 -24.83
N GLY A 20 15.88 -6.62 -25.09
CA GLY A 20 16.37 -7.60 -24.13
C GLY A 20 15.22 -8.48 -23.63
N SER A 21 14.99 -9.61 -24.30
CA SER A 21 13.91 -10.58 -24.08
C SER A 21 13.25 -10.52 -22.69
N ILE A 22 12.16 -9.76 -22.58
CA ILE A 22 11.22 -9.87 -21.46
C ILE A 22 10.21 -10.94 -21.89
N THR A 23 10.61 -12.21 -21.79
CA THR A 23 9.64 -13.29 -21.86
C THR A 23 8.78 -13.16 -20.59
N PRO A 24 7.45 -12.98 -20.71
CA PRO A 24 6.58 -13.11 -19.55
C PRO A 24 6.78 -14.53 -19.00
N LYS A 25 7.35 -14.65 -17.81
CA LYS A 25 7.26 -15.91 -17.10
C LYS A 25 5.76 -16.16 -16.90
N GLU A 26 5.28 -17.36 -17.25
CA GLU A 26 3.91 -17.84 -17.00
C GLU A 26 3.55 -17.90 -15.50
N ASN A 27 4.32 -17.25 -14.61
CA ASN A 27 4.06 -17.21 -13.18
C ASN A 27 3.15 -16.02 -12.87
N THR A 28 1.89 -16.33 -12.65
CA THR A 28 0.93 -15.42 -12.03
C THR A 28 1.42 -15.05 -10.62
N MET A 29 1.56 -13.76 -10.33
CA MET A 29 1.86 -13.25 -8.98
C MET A 29 0.57 -12.74 -8.33
N ARG A 30 0.38 -13.03 -7.07
CA ARG A 30 -0.77 -12.58 -6.30
C ARG A 30 -0.40 -11.43 -5.37
N LEU A 31 -1.11 -10.31 -5.53
CA LEU A 31 -1.09 -9.15 -4.65
C LEU A 31 -2.35 -9.15 -3.78
N SER A 32 -2.21 -9.34 -2.48
CA SER A 32 -3.31 -9.25 -1.55
C SER A 32 -3.25 -7.94 -0.77
N ILE A 33 -4.27 -7.11 -0.94
CA ILE A 33 -4.40 -5.80 -0.31
C ILE A 33 -5.39 -5.89 0.84
N ILE A 34 -4.92 -5.62 2.05
CA ILE A 34 -5.75 -5.63 3.26
C ILE A 34 -6.61 -4.37 3.31
N LEU A 35 -7.90 -4.55 3.55
CA LEU A 35 -8.86 -3.48 3.79
C LEU A 35 -9.44 -3.59 5.20
N PHE A 36 -9.57 -2.47 5.88
CA PHE A 36 -10.25 -2.31 7.16
C PHE A 36 -10.99 -0.96 7.18
N ASP A 37 -12.06 -0.85 7.94
CA ASP A 37 -12.83 0.40 8.01
C ASP A 37 -11.92 1.58 8.37
N GLY A 38 -11.97 2.64 7.57
CA GLY A 38 -11.16 3.83 7.76
C GLY A 38 -9.72 3.72 7.23
N PHE A 39 -9.45 2.83 6.29
CA PHE A 39 -8.20 2.88 5.54
C PHE A 39 -8.11 4.18 4.72
N THR A 40 -6.92 4.71 4.51
CA THR A 40 -6.73 5.86 3.61
C THR A 40 -6.77 5.40 2.15
N ALA A 41 -7.70 5.95 1.37
CA ALA A 41 -7.97 5.51 0.01
C ALA A 41 -6.73 5.51 -0.88
N LEU A 42 -5.95 6.59 -0.89
CA LEU A 42 -4.77 6.70 -1.75
C LEU A 42 -3.65 5.74 -1.35
N ASP A 43 -3.55 5.34 -0.07
CA ASP A 43 -2.61 4.30 0.35
C ASP A 43 -2.82 3.02 -0.46
N VAL A 44 -4.09 2.67 -0.71
CA VAL A 44 -4.49 1.49 -1.48
C VAL A 44 -4.39 1.75 -2.98
N VAL A 45 -5.12 2.76 -3.48
CA VAL A 45 -5.26 2.94 -4.93
C VAL A 45 -3.98 3.39 -5.61
N GLY A 46 -3.09 4.11 -4.90
CA GLY A 46 -1.81 4.52 -5.47
C GLY A 46 -0.88 3.34 -5.75
N GLY A 47 -0.76 2.41 -4.81
CA GLY A 47 0.00 1.17 -5.02
C GLY A 47 -0.69 0.21 -5.99
N TYR A 48 -2.02 0.11 -5.90
CA TYR A 48 -2.84 -0.69 -6.82
C TYR A 48 -2.64 -0.27 -8.27
N GLU A 49 -2.74 1.04 -8.57
CA GLU A 49 -2.63 1.56 -9.93
C GLU A 49 -1.29 1.21 -10.58
N VAL A 50 -0.22 1.14 -9.80
CA VAL A 50 1.09 0.73 -10.30
C VAL A 50 1.20 -0.78 -10.44
N LEU A 51 0.90 -1.52 -9.36
CA LEU A 51 1.21 -2.96 -9.28
C LEU A 51 0.24 -3.81 -10.10
N ALA A 52 -1.03 -3.40 -10.24
CA ALA A 52 -2.01 -4.09 -11.07
C ALA A 52 -1.70 -4.04 -12.57
N ASN A 53 -0.85 -3.10 -13.00
CA ASN A 53 -0.37 -2.99 -14.37
C ASN A 53 0.83 -3.89 -14.70
N LEU A 54 1.36 -4.63 -13.71
CA LEU A 54 2.40 -5.62 -13.97
C LEU A 54 1.83 -6.85 -14.69
N PRO A 55 2.52 -7.37 -15.71
CA PRO A 55 2.09 -8.58 -16.41
C PRO A 55 1.95 -9.77 -15.44
N GLY A 56 0.82 -10.46 -15.50
CA GLY A 56 0.55 -11.64 -14.66
C GLY A 56 0.22 -11.31 -13.21
N MET A 57 -0.04 -10.05 -12.84
CA MET A 57 -0.45 -9.68 -11.50
C MET A 57 -1.96 -9.93 -11.29
N GLU A 58 -2.29 -10.79 -10.33
CA GLU A 58 -3.64 -10.99 -9.82
C GLU A 58 -3.81 -10.23 -8.52
N VAL A 59 -4.76 -9.29 -8.47
CA VAL A 59 -5.03 -8.47 -7.29
C VAL A 59 -6.29 -8.94 -6.59
N GLU A 60 -6.20 -9.12 -5.27
CA GLU A 60 -7.36 -9.38 -4.43
C GLU A 60 -7.43 -8.39 -3.27
N PHE A 61 -8.64 -7.90 -2.99
CA PHE A 61 -8.94 -7.07 -1.83
C PHE A 61 -9.56 -7.94 -0.73
N VAL A 62 -8.99 -7.83 0.47
CA VAL A 62 -9.29 -8.72 1.59
C VAL A 62 -9.72 -7.91 2.80
N GLY A 63 -10.85 -8.25 3.40
CA GLY A 63 -11.43 -7.52 4.54
C GLY A 63 -11.89 -8.45 5.66
N ALA A 64 -12.47 -7.89 6.72
CA ALA A 64 -13.08 -8.67 7.80
C ALA A 64 -14.31 -9.48 7.30
N SER A 65 -15.01 -8.96 6.30
CA SER A 65 -16.12 -9.61 5.60
C SER A 65 -16.07 -9.26 4.11
N CYS A 66 -16.68 -10.10 3.27
CA CYS A 66 -16.89 -9.72 1.87
C CYS A 66 -17.90 -8.58 1.78
N GLY A 67 -17.66 -7.64 0.88
CA GLY A 67 -18.51 -6.48 0.69
C GLY A 67 -17.76 -5.16 0.72
N PRO A 68 -18.47 -4.03 0.74
CA PRO A 68 -17.84 -2.72 0.77
C PRO A 68 -17.17 -2.43 2.11
N VAL A 69 -15.94 -1.93 2.05
CA VAL A 69 -15.17 -1.44 3.19
C VAL A 69 -14.98 0.07 3.01
N ALA A 70 -15.35 0.85 4.01
CA ALA A 70 -15.31 2.31 3.92
C ALA A 70 -13.91 2.86 4.11
N ALA A 71 -13.50 3.79 3.24
CA ALA A 71 -12.30 4.58 3.41
C ALA A 71 -12.47 5.65 4.52
N ASP A 72 -11.39 6.33 4.85
CA ASP A 72 -11.26 7.33 5.92
C ASP A 72 -12.27 8.47 5.87
N THR A 73 -12.71 8.87 4.67
CA THR A 73 -13.71 9.93 4.52
C THR A 73 -15.15 9.43 4.70
N GLY A 74 -15.39 8.11 4.69
CA GLY A 74 -16.70 7.48 4.73
C GLY A 74 -17.54 7.74 3.48
N ARG A 75 -16.96 8.23 2.39
CA ARG A 75 -17.62 8.55 1.12
C ARG A 75 -17.15 7.67 -0.04
N LEU A 76 -16.02 7.02 0.12
CA LEU A 76 -15.46 6.06 -0.81
C LEU A 76 -15.42 4.70 -0.13
N GLY A 77 -15.78 3.65 -0.85
CA GLY A 77 -15.63 2.27 -0.40
C GLY A 77 -14.95 1.43 -1.47
N LEU A 78 -14.17 0.45 -1.04
CA LEU A 78 -13.63 -0.59 -1.90
C LEU A 78 -14.26 -1.93 -1.52
N MET A 79 -14.42 -2.81 -2.52
CA MET A 79 -15.00 -4.14 -2.31
C MET A 79 -13.95 -5.13 -1.84
N ALA A 80 -14.15 -5.72 -0.67
CA ALA A 80 -13.43 -6.92 -0.27
C ALA A 80 -14.12 -8.15 -0.89
N TYR A 81 -13.35 -8.95 -1.60
CA TYR A 81 -13.85 -10.16 -2.27
C TYR A 81 -13.53 -11.43 -1.49
N ARG A 82 -12.71 -11.30 -0.43
CA ARG A 82 -12.26 -12.39 0.42
C ARG A 82 -12.14 -11.92 1.86
N THR A 83 -12.32 -12.84 2.82
CA THR A 83 -12.13 -12.55 4.24
C THR A 83 -10.72 -12.89 4.71
N TYR A 84 -10.28 -12.36 5.88
CA TYR A 84 -8.94 -12.59 6.43
C TYR A 84 -8.63 -14.07 6.64
N ASP A 85 -9.62 -14.88 7.06
CA ASP A 85 -9.50 -16.32 7.28
C ASP A 85 -9.44 -17.11 5.95
N GLN A 86 -10.07 -16.61 4.90
CA GLN A 86 -10.07 -17.20 3.56
C GLN A 86 -8.79 -16.89 2.78
N LEU A 87 -8.02 -15.85 3.18
CA LEU A 87 -6.80 -15.50 2.47
C LEU A 87 -5.76 -16.60 2.59
N GLY A 88 -5.39 -17.18 1.45
CA GLY A 88 -4.33 -18.18 1.33
C GLY A 88 -2.93 -17.59 1.22
N ALA A 89 -2.05 -18.26 0.49
CA ALA A 89 -0.74 -17.75 0.17
C ALA A 89 -0.85 -16.55 -0.80
N SER A 90 0.01 -15.56 -0.60
CA SER A 90 0.14 -14.38 -1.45
C SER A 90 1.62 -14.10 -1.70
N ASP A 91 1.98 -13.68 -2.91
CA ASP A 91 3.36 -13.30 -3.21
C ASP A 91 3.69 -11.93 -2.61
N ILE A 92 2.68 -11.05 -2.56
CA ILE A 92 2.80 -9.69 -2.03
C ILE A 92 1.65 -9.44 -1.07
N LEU A 93 1.97 -9.22 0.20
CA LEU A 93 1.04 -8.69 1.17
C LEU A 93 1.16 -7.17 1.23
N TYR A 94 0.05 -6.45 1.05
CA TYR A 94 0.02 -4.99 1.05
C TYR A 94 -0.92 -4.47 2.14
N VAL A 95 -0.38 -3.65 3.06
CA VAL A 95 -1.08 -3.15 4.25
C VAL A 95 -1.11 -1.62 4.22
N PRO A 96 -2.27 -1.00 3.92
CA PRO A 96 -2.44 0.44 3.96
C PRO A 96 -2.50 0.97 5.40
N GLY A 97 -2.35 2.29 5.55
CA GLY A 97 -2.67 2.98 6.78
C GLY A 97 -4.04 3.65 6.75
N GLY A 98 -4.21 4.60 7.64
CA GLY A 98 -5.42 5.40 7.80
C GLY A 98 -5.86 5.56 9.26
N PRO A 99 -6.86 6.42 9.53
CA PRO A 99 -7.39 6.61 10.88
C PRO A 99 -8.01 5.35 11.49
N GLY A 100 -8.39 4.37 10.67
CA GLY A 100 -8.90 3.07 11.11
C GLY A 100 -7.84 2.17 11.74
N VAL A 101 -6.56 2.48 11.62
CA VAL A 101 -5.46 1.68 12.19
C VAL A 101 -5.62 1.50 13.71
N GLU A 102 -6.10 2.52 14.44
CA GLU A 102 -6.34 2.37 15.89
C GLU A 102 -7.30 1.23 16.24
N ALA A 103 -8.35 1.03 15.45
CA ALA A 103 -9.26 -0.11 15.61
C ALA A 103 -8.65 -1.41 15.10
N ALA A 104 -7.93 -1.35 13.97
CA ALA A 104 -7.24 -2.48 13.36
C ALA A 104 -6.19 -3.11 14.29
N LEU A 105 -5.51 -2.32 15.12
CA LEU A 105 -4.56 -2.82 16.12
C LEU A 105 -5.21 -3.68 17.22
N ARG A 106 -6.54 -3.62 17.37
CA ARG A 106 -7.33 -4.44 18.30
C ARG A 106 -8.04 -5.62 17.61
N ASP A 107 -7.96 -5.69 16.28
CA ASP A 107 -8.55 -6.78 15.49
C ASP A 107 -7.57 -7.95 15.39
N HIS A 108 -7.76 -8.95 16.26
CA HIS A 108 -6.91 -10.15 16.29
C HIS A 108 -6.97 -10.93 14.98
N ALA A 109 -8.12 -10.99 14.31
CA ALA A 109 -8.26 -11.70 13.04
C ALA A 109 -7.42 -11.06 11.93
N LEU A 110 -7.40 -9.73 11.88
CA LEU A 110 -6.54 -8.98 10.97
C LEU A 110 -5.06 -9.21 11.28
N LEU A 111 -4.66 -9.06 12.55
CA LEU A 111 -3.24 -9.22 12.95
C LEU A 111 -2.73 -10.64 12.70
N ASP A 112 -3.55 -11.66 12.97
CA ASP A 112 -3.20 -13.07 12.70
C ASP A 112 -3.11 -13.34 11.19
N CYS A 113 -3.99 -12.76 10.39
CA CYS A 113 -3.92 -12.83 8.93
C CYS A 113 -2.61 -12.19 8.42
N VAL A 114 -2.30 -10.97 8.85
CA VAL A 114 -1.07 -10.26 8.45
C VAL A 114 0.16 -11.08 8.82
N ARG A 115 0.24 -11.60 10.05
CA ARG A 115 1.37 -12.41 10.52
C ARG A 115 1.53 -13.69 9.69
N ARG A 116 0.43 -14.40 9.47
CA ARG A 116 0.40 -15.67 8.72
C ARG A 116 0.79 -15.48 7.26
N VAL A 117 0.22 -14.47 6.61
CA VAL A 117 0.46 -14.24 5.17
C VAL A 117 1.86 -13.68 4.94
N ALA A 118 2.32 -12.71 5.76
CA ALA A 118 3.67 -12.16 5.65
C ALA A 118 4.76 -13.23 5.78
N ALA A 119 4.56 -14.23 6.64
CA ALA A 119 5.52 -15.32 6.81
C ALA A 119 5.71 -16.19 5.55
N ALA A 120 4.74 -16.19 4.63
CA ALA A 120 4.75 -16.95 3.38
C ALA A 120 4.95 -16.08 2.13
N SER A 121 4.82 -14.77 2.25
CA SER A 121 4.94 -13.84 1.12
C SER A 121 6.39 -13.56 0.76
N ALA A 122 6.66 -13.38 -0.53
CA ALA A 122 7.95 -12.90 -1.02
C ALA A 122 8.17 -11.43 -0.65
N TRP A 123 7.10 -10.65 -0.57
CA TRP A 123 7.14 -9.24 -0.21
C TRP A 123 6.03 -8.87 0.76
N THR A 124 6.37 -8.09 1.77
CA THR A 124 5.42 -7.42 2.66
C THR A 124 5.57 -5.92 2.51
N VAL A 125 4.49 -5.25 2.16
CA VAL A 125 4.47 -3.81 1.90
C VAL A 125 3.55 -3.13 2.91
N SER A 126 3.97 -1.99 3.47
CA SER A 126 3.06 -1.10 4.19
C SER A 126 3.20 0.34 3.74
N ILE A 127 2.12 1.09 3.83
CA ILE A 127 2.09 2.52 3.54
C ILE A 127 1.58 3.26 4.76
N CYS A 128 2.10 4.48 4.96
CA CYS A 128 1.64 5.37 6.02
C CYS A 128 1.76 4.70 7.40
N ASN A 129 0.75 4.86 8.26
CA ASN A 129 0.71 4.18 9.56
C ASN A 129 0.26 2.70 9.49
N GLY A 130 0.13 2.11 8.31
CA GLY A 130 0.04 0.65 8.14
C GLY A 130 1.23 -0.10 8.72
N ALA A 131 2.38 0.59 8.86
CA ALA A 131 3.53 0.07 9.59
C ALA A 131 3.22 -0.27 11.07
N GLU A 132 2.26 0.42 11.72
CA GLU A 132 1.83 0.08 13.09
C GLU A 132 1.15 -1.30 13.12
N ILE A 133 0.38 -1.67 12.09
CA ILE A 133 -0.23 -3.01 11.96
C ILE A 133 0.87 -4.08 11.84
N LEU A 134 1.90 -3.82 11.02
CA LEU A 134 3.05 -4.73 10.91
C LEU A 134 3.80 -4.84 12.25
N GLY A 135 3.94 -3.72 12.98
CA GLY A 135 4.54 -3.71 14.32
C GLY A 135 3.76 -4.56 15.31
N ALA A 136 2.43 -4.39 15.38
CA ALA A 136 1.54 -5.18 16.23
C ALA A 136 1.51 -6.68 15.84
N ALA A 137 1.74 -6.98 14.55
CA ALA A 137 1.92 -8.35 14.08
C ALA A 137 3.32 -8.93 14.42
N GLY A 138 4.23 -8.14 15.02
CA GLY A 138 5.57 -8.59 15.44
C GLY A 138 6.61 -8.63 14.30
N LEU A 139 6.39 -7.91 13.21
CA LEU A 139 7.21 -7.99 12.00
C LEU A 139 8.30 -6.91 11.91
N LEU A 140 8.35 -5.95 12.86
CA LEU A 140 9.22 -4.77 12.75
C LEU A 140 10.42 -4.76 13.69
N GLN A 141 10.56 -5.72 14.61
CA GLN A 141 11.66 -5.75 15.56
C GLN A 141 13.02 -5.73 14.86
N GLY A 142 13.83 -4.70 15.08
CA GLY A 142 15.16 -4.50 14.50
C GLY A 142 15.18 -4.15 13.01
N LYS A 143 14.02 -3.92 12.39
CA LYS A 143 13.88 -3.59 10.97
C LYS A 143 14.05 -2.11 10.70
N GLN A 144 14.72 -1.77 9.59
CA GLN A 144 14.71 -0.42 9.04
C GLN A 144 13.40 -0.20 8.28
N VAL A 145 12.66 0.86 8.67
CA VAL A 145 11.34 1.16 8.11
C VAL A 145 11.14 2.66 7.96
N CYS A 146 10.16 3.06 7.16
CA CYS A 146 9.60 4.40 7.23
C CYS A 146 8.08 4.31 7.45
N THR A 147 7.49 5.42 7.81
CA THR A 147 6.06 5.60 8.05
C THR A 147 5.73 7.08 7.88
N ASN A 148 4.44 7.45 7.90
CA ASN A 148 4.07 8.85 7.94
C ASN A 148 4.69 9.55 9.17
N TRP A 149 5.00 10.83 9.02
CA TRP A 149 5.83 11.55 9.98
C TRP A 149 5.26 11.58 11.42
N PHE A 150 3.94 11.63 11.58
CA PHE A 150 3.28 11.68 12.89
C PHE A 150 3.10 10.28 13.56
N ALA A 151 3.44 9.18 12.86
CA ALA A 151 3.42 7.82 13.43
C ALA A 151 4.82 7.31 13.80
N ARG A 152 5.89 8.05 13.54
CA ARG A 152 7.28 7.60 13.70
C ARG A 152 7.56 7.05 15.11
N ASP A 153 7.17 7.77 16.15
CA ASP A 153 7.42 7.35 17.55
C ASP A 153 6.62 6.10 17.90
N ARG A 154 5.39 5.97 17.39
CA ARG A 154 4.55 4.79 17.62
C ARG A 154 5.11 3.55 16.92
N VAL A 155 5.63 3.71 15.71
CA VAL A 155 6.28 2.62 14.97
C VAL A 155 7.62 2.24 15.61
N ALA A 156 8.40 3.21 16.09
CA ALA A 156 9.64 2.95 16.83
C ALA A 156 9.40 2.16 18.13
N ALA A 157 8.25 2.34 18.78
CA ALA A 157 7.89 1.58 19.99
C ALA A 157 7.76 0.06 19.76
N TYR A 158 7.59 -0.38 18.51
CA TYR A 158 7.65 -1.80 18.11
C TYR A 158 9.08 -2.31 17.87
N GLY A 159 10.10 -1.54 18.24
CA GLY A 159 11.51 -1.91 18.07
C GLY A 159 12.05 -1.69 16.66
N ALA A 160 11.36 -0.92 15.84
CA ALA A 160 11.80 -0.57 14.50
C ALA A 160 12.82 0.59 14.50
N LEU A 161 13.72 0.59 13.51
CA LEU A 161 14.64 1.69 13.20
C LEU A 161 14.00 2.59 12.16
N VAL A 162 13.33 3.67 12.61
CA VAL A 162 12.50 4.50 11.75
C VAL A 162 13.33 5.53 10.99
N SER A 163 13.30 5.47 9.67
CA SER A 163 13.92 6.42 8.73
C SER A 163 12.96 7.55 8.36
N ARG A 164 13.51 8.65 7.81
CA ARG A 164 12.75 9.77 7.21
C ARG A 164 12.60 9.65 5.70
N GLU A 165 13.13 8.58 5.12
CA GLU A 165 13.05 8.32 3.69
C GLU A 165 11.61 8.16 3.21
N ARG A 166 11.40 8.39 1.92
CA ARG A 166 10.07 8.30 1.30
C ARG A 166 9.58 6.86 1.20
N TYR A 167 10.48 5.91 1.00
CA TYR A 167 10.29 4.47 1.12
C TYR A 167 11.59 3.81 1.57
N VAL A 168 11.48 2.67 2.24
CA VAL A 168 12.60 1.89 2.76
C VAL A 168 12.38 0.42 2.43
N ARG A 169 13.47 -0.27 2.07
CA ARG A 169 13.50 -1.73 1.94
C ARG A 169 14.45 -2.32 2.97
N ASP A 170 13.97 -3.32 3.72
CA ASP A 170 14.77 -4.18 4.60
C ASP A 170 14.44 -5.65 4.29
N GLY A 171 15.28 -6.29 3.48
CA GLY A 171 15.04 -7.64 3.00
C GLY A 171 13.79 -7.72 2.12
N GLN A 172 12.78 -8.46 2.57
CA GLN A 172 11.49 -8.64 1.92
C GLN A 172 10.42 -7.63 2.38
N LEU A 173 10.76 -6.79 3.35
CA LEU A 173 9.89 -5.73 3.85
C LEU A 173 10.14 -4.44 3.07
N ILE A 174 9.07 -3.81 2.57
CA ILE A 174 9.10 -2.49 1.94
C ILE A 174 8.08 -1.61 2.64
N THR A 175 8.50 -0.45 3.10
CA THR A 175 7.60 0.49 3.78
C THR A 175 7.62 1.83 3.06
N GLY A 176 6.45 2.43 2.88
CA GLY A 176 6.25 3.76 2.32
C GLY A 176 5.86 4.77 3.42
N ALA A 177 6.32 6.00 3.28
CA ALA A 177 6.09 7.07 4.25
C ALA A 177 4.61 7.54 4.29
N GLY A 178 4.33 8.78 3.93
CA GLY A 178 2.95 9.30 3.90
C GLY A 178 2.17 8.81 2.69
N VAL A 179 0.91 9.08 2.69
CA VAL A 179 -0.13 8.62 1.75
C VAL A 179 0.31 8.56 0.29
N SER A 180 0.87 9.66 -0.24
CA SER A 180 1.29 9.76 -1.65
C SER A 180 2.51 8.90 -1.99
N SER A 181 3.26 8.39 -0.99
CA SER A 181 4.38 7.48 -1.22
C SER A 181 3.94 6.10 -1.70
N SER A 182 2.64 5.79 -1.66
CA SER A 182 2.08 4.55 -2.20
C SER A 182 2.44 4.34 -3.67
N ILE A 183 2.46 5.41 -4.47
CA ILE A 183 2.84 5.36 -5.89
C ILE A 183 4.34 5.09 -6.02
N ASP A 184 5.19 5.85 -5.31
CA ASP A 184 6.65 5.67 -5.35
C ASP A 184 7.06 4.27 -4.87
N THR A 185 6.44 3.80 -3.78
CA THR A 185 6.67 2.46 -3.23
C THR A 185 6.24 1.37 -4.22
N GLY A 186 5.10 1.57 -4.88
CA GLY A 186 4.62 0.67 -5.95
C GLY A 186 5.58 0.61 -7.12
N LEU A 187 6.07 1.76 -7.61
CA LEU A 187 7.05 1.84 -8.70
C LEU A 187 8.40 1.20 -8.32
N PHE A 188 8.86 1.42 -7.09
CA PHE A 188 10.07 0.77 -6.59
C PHE A 188 9.91 -0.77 -6.58
N LEU A 189 8.80 -1.28 -6.07
CA LEU A 189 8.53 -2.72 -6.07
C LEU A 189 8.36 -3.26 -7.50
N ALA A 190 7.71 -2.53 -8.40
CA ALA A 190 7.57 -2.89 -9.81
C ALA A 190 8.96 -3.07 -10.47
N GLY A 191 9.91 -2.18 -10.16
CA GLY A 191 11.31 -2.31 -10.60
C GLY A 191 11.98 -3.58 -10.10
N LEU A 192 11.74 -3.96 -8.84
CA LEU A 192 12.27 -5.21 -8.27
C LEU A 192 11.66 -6.47 -8.89
N LEU A 193 10.38 -6.42 -9.25
CA LEU A 193 9.63 -7.58 -9.76
C LEU A 193 9.84 -7.80 -11.26
N ALA A 194 9.84 -6.71 -12.05
CA ALA A 194 9.81 -6.78 -13.51
C ALA A 194 10.92 -5.97 -14.20
N GLY A 195 11.82 -5.39 -13.41
CA GLY A 195 12.93 -4.57 -13.90
C GLY A 195 12.57 -3.11 -14.15
N ASP A 196 13.62 -2.27 -14.18
CA ASP A 196 13.47 -0.81 -14.27
C ASP A 196 12.71 -0.32 -15.51
N ASN A 197 12.87 -1.00 -16.65
CA ASN A 197 12.21 -0.61 -17.89
C ASN A 197 10.68 -0.77 -17.77
N MET A 198 10.21 -1.85 -17.14
CA MET A 198 8.78 -2.04 -16.88
C MET A 198 8.26 -0.99 -15.91
N ALA A 199 8.96 -0.73 -14.81
CA ALA A 199 8.57 0.32 -13.87
C ALA A 199 8.49 1.70 -14.53
N ARG A 200 9.46 2.06 -15.40
CA ARG A 200 9.43 3.30 -16.20
C ARG A 200 8.27 3.34 -17.19
N THR A 201 7.94 2.20 -17.80
CA THR A 201 6.79 2.10 -18.72
C THR A 201 5.48 2.35 -17.98
N ILE A 202 5.30 1.75 -16.80
CA ILE A 202 4.14 1.99 -15.95
C ILE A 202 4.10 3.45 -15.49
N GLN A 203 5.23 3.99 -15.01
CA GLN A 203 5.33 5.39 -14.58
C GLN A 203 4.93 6.35 -15.70
N LEU A 204 5.37 6.09 -16.94
CA LEU A 204 4.98 6.87 -18.12
C LEU A 204 3.48 6.70 -18.42
N GLY A 205 2.96 5.48 -18.32
CA GLY A 205 1.55 5.17 -18.61
C GLY A 205 0.57 5.88 -17.68
N ILE A 206 0.92 6.01 -16.40
CA ILE A 206 0.13 6.76 -15.41
C ILE A 206 0.50 8.24 -15.34
N GLU A 207 1.41 8.71 -16.20
CA GLU A 207 1.93 10.08 -16.23
C GLU A 207 2.41 10.60 -14.86
N TYR A 208 3.10 9.74 -14.08
CA TYR A 208 3.59 10.12 -12.77
C TYR A 208 4.86 10.97 -12.85
N TYR A 209 4.68 12.29 -12.93
CA TYR A 209 5.72 13.32 -12.85
C TYR A 209 5.30 14.44 -11.89
N PRO A 210 5.29 14.21 -10.57
CA PRO A 210 4.67 15.09 -9.59
C PRO A 210 5.26 16.51 -9.61
N ALA A 211 4.38 17.50 -9.61
CA ALA A 211 4.70 18.92 -9.58
C ALA A 211 3.83 19.63 -8.53
N PRO A 212 4.10 19.44 -7.23
CA PRO A 212 3.28 20.00 -6.18
C PRO A 212 3.34 21.53 -6.18
N PRO A 213 2.19 22.25 -6.25
CA PRO A 213 2.16 23.70 -6.45
C PRO A 213 2.65 24.51 -5.23
N PHE A 214 2.73 23.87 -4.06
CA PHE A 214 3.12 24.52 -2.80
C PHE A 214 4.47 24.02 -2.26
N GLY A 215 5.33 23.48 -3.13
CA GLY A 215 6.63 22.94 -2.75
C GLY A 215 6.55 21.57 -2.08
N ASN A 216 7.53 21.26 -1.24
CA ASN A 216 7.60 19.97 -0.57
C ASN A 216 6.54 19.84 0.53
N GLY A 217 5.89 18.67 0.60
CA GLY A 217 4.94 18.31 1.66
C GLY A 217 5.59 17.64 2.86
N THR A 218 6.90 17.84 3.09
CA THR A 218 7.61 17.26 4.23
C THR A 218 7.44 18.12 5.49
N PRO A 219 7.39 17.53 6.70
CA PRO A 219 7.25 18.32 7.92
C PRO A 219 8.45 19.25 8.13
N ASP A 220 9.65 18.86 7.69
CA ASP A 220 10.88 19.62 7.90
C ASP A 220 10.85 21.00 7.18
N ASP A 221 10.07 21.12 6.12
CA ASP A 221 9.90 22.34 5.31
C ASP A 221 8.67 23.18 5.72
N GLN A 222 7.91 22.76 6.74
CA GLN A 222 6.67 23.43 7.13
C GLN A 222 6.75 24.08 8.51
N PRO A 223 6.06 25.23 8.73
CA PRO A 223 5.98 25.85 10.04
C PRO A 223 5.39 24.90 11.09
N THR A 224 5.89 24.97 12.32
CA THR A 224 5.43 24.18 13.48
C THR A 224 3.91 24.27 13.66
N ALA A 225 3.32 25.46 13.54
CA ALA A 225 1.88 25.66 13.66
C ALA A 225 1.07 24.84 12.63
N MET A 226 1.60 24.63 11.43
CA MET A 226 0.97 23.79 10.41
C MET A 226 1.12 22.31 10.75
N GLN A 227 2.29 21.91 11.24
CA GLN A 227 2.52 20.55 11.73
C GLN A 227 1.57 20.21 12.89
N ASP A 228 1.41 21.14 13.87
CA ASP A 228 0.50 20.98 15.02
C ASP A 228 -0.96 20.85 14.57
N LEU A 229 -1.37 21.62 13.55
CA LEU A 229 -2.72 21.55 12.99
C LEU A 229 -2.97 20.16 12.36
N VAL A 230 -2.05 19.66 11.56
CA VAL A 230 -2.14 18.32 10.94
C VAL A 230 -2.16 17.24 12.03
N ALA A 231 -1.26 17.31 13.01
CA ALA A 231 -1.22 16.36 14.11
C ALA A 231 -2.52 16.37 14.94
N ALA A 232 -3.11 17.54 15.19
CA ALA A 232 -4.40 17.65 15.86
C ALA A 232 -5.55 17.06 15.02
N PHE A 233 -5.53 17.29 13.70
CA PHE A 233 -6.50 16.72 12.79
C PHE A 233 -6.39 15.18 12.79
N GLU A 234 -5.20 14.62 12.74
CA GLU A 234 -4.99 13.17 12.76
C GLU A 234 -5.43 12.53 14.09
N ARG A 235 -5.10 13.16 15.23
CA ARG A 235 -5.58 12.66 16.55
C ARG A 235 -7.11 12.62 16.66
N GLY A 236 -7.82 13.54 16.00
CA GLY A 236 -9.28 13.54 15.96
C GLY A 236 -9.91 12.65 14.88
N ALA A 237 -9.11 12.00 14.05
CA ALA A 237 -9.61 11.24 12.91
C ALA A 237 -10.45 10.01 13.28
N PRO A 238 -10.14 9.20 14.31
CA PRO A 238 -10.98 8.07 14.72
C PRO A 238 -12.39 8.49 15.15
N GLN A 239 -12.53 9.61 15.85
CA GLN A 239 -13.84 10.15 16.26
C GLN A 239 -14.65 10.63 15.06
N ARG A 240 -14.00 11.27 14.08
CA ARG A 240 -14.66 11.68 12.84
C ARG A 240 -15.11 10.48 12.00
N LEU A 241 -14.31 9.41 11.97
CA LEU A 241 -14.67 8.18 11.28
C LEU A 241 -15.93 7.55 11.85
N SER A 242 -16.03 7.45 13.18
CA SER A 242 -17.22 6.90 13.84
C SER A 242 -18.50 7.73 13.59
N ALA A 243 -18.37 9.06 13.44
CA ALA A 243 -19.49 9.97 13.17
C ALA A 243 -19.94 9.99 11.69
N ARG A 244 -19.15 9.46 10.77
CA ARG A 244 -19.38 9.58 9.31
C ARG A 244 -19.88 8.29 8.64
N ARG A 245 -20.18 7.24 9.39
CA ARG A 245 -20.67 5.99 8.82
C ARG A 245 -21.93 6.24 8.01
N ILE A 246 -21.80 6.17 6.68
CA ILE A 246 -22.95 6.06 5.79
C ILE A 246 -23.20 4.57 5.64
N PRO A 247 -24.40 4.06 5.91
CA PRO A 247 -24.74 2.69 5.55
C PRO A 247 -24.67 2.56 4.01
N PHE A 248 -23.92 1.60 3.54
CA PHE A 248 -23.94 1.20 2.14
C PHE A 248 -25.16 0.35 1.86
#